data_497bd74b074ad16468ee306b2ed778ef
#
_entry.id   497bd74b074ad16468ee306b2ed778ef
#
_cell.length_a   1.000
_cell.length_b   1.000
_cell.length_c   1.000
_cell.angle_alpha   90.00
_cell.angle_beta   90.00
_cell.angle_gamma   90.00
#
_symmetry.space_group_name_H-M   'P 1'
#
loop_
_entity.id
_entity.type
_entity.pdbx_description
1 polymer ?
#
loop_
_entity_poly.entity_id
_entity_poly.type
_entity_poly.pdbx_seq_one_letter_code
_entity_poly.pdbx_strand_id
1 'polypeptide(L)'
;MADTATATSQGNSFVAELEASNLHPLWDRYQRITPIKPQPKDAPFLWRWRDIEPFLHRAVGEVSINDIERRALIMAHPAFGAETTTTSTLLAAFTVLEPGDRARPHRHTGAAIRFATRADGAATIVNGRRCEMKDGDLILTPPMCWHGHINESDHRIIWFDAANMPLIRAVDAHFFEPGDPHNNAFWQVDAGEEELWTEAGLRAEGATAGAVNSPKYRYPGEATRRLLAAAPASADGMRMIRYVNPATGGAVMPTLDCYAARLSKNAPTRPKRATWNSVCLVVAGEGRSTIGDETFEWSRHDVFTVPHWTFARHEARGGDADLFMVTDKSAFERLDLVREEME
;
A
#
# COMPACT_ATOMS: atom_id res chain seq x y z
N MET A 1 -14.46 -54.02 24.60
CA MET A 1 -14.48 -52.61 24.95
C MET A 1 -13.26 -52.14 25.77
N ALA A 2 -12.11 -52.79 25.63
CA ALA A 2 -10.89 -52.44 26.37
C ALA A 2 -9.74 -51.92 25.46
N ASP A 3 -9.95 -51.82 24.16
CA ASP A 3 -8.87 -51.49 23.20
C ASP A 3 -8.81 -50.02 22.76
N THR A 4 -9.86 -49.22 23.01
CA THR A 4 -9.89 -47.80 22.56
C THR A 4 -9.19 -46.84 23.51
N ALA A 5 -9.12 -47.17 24.80
CA ALA A 5 -8.49 -46.32 25.82
C ALA A 5 -6.96 -46.42 25.83
N THR A 6 -6.41 -47.57 25.47
CA THR A 6 -4.97 -47.85 25.44
C THR A 6 -4.32 -47.23 24.18
N ALA A 7 -5.02 -47.23 23.05
CA ALA A 7 -4.55 -46.60 21.80
C ALA A 7 -4.48 -45.06 21.89
N THR A 8 -5.38 -44.42 22.63
CA THR A 8 -5.38 -42.96 22.83
C THR A 8 -4.27 -42.51 23.79
N SER A 9 -3.92 -43.29 24.83
CA SER A 9 -2.87 -42.88 25.76
C SER A 9 -1.45 -43.08 25.18
N GLN A 10 -1.22 -44.13 24.40
CA GLN A 10 0.05 -44.36 23.69
C GLN A 10 0.27 -43.33 22.57
N GLY A 11 -0.79 -42.95 21.87
CA GLY A 11 -0.73 -41.89 20.86
C GLY A 11 -0.33 -40.51 21.43
N ASN A 12 -0.83 -40.16 22.62
CA ASN A 12 -0.46 -38.93 23.33
C ASN A 12 1.00 -38.94 23.83
N SER A 13 1.52 -40.11 24.31
CA SER A 13 2.92 -40.23 24.72
C SER A 13 3.88 -40.06 23.54
N PHE A 14 3.59 -40.66 22.39
CA PHE A 14 4.42 -40.55 21.20
C PHE A 14 4.43 -39.13 20.63
N VAL A 15 3.29 -38.45 20.58
CA VAL A 15 3.23 -37.05 20.16
C VAL A 15 4.06 -36.15 21.08
N ALA A 16 3.99 -36.38 22.41
CA ALA A 16 4.79 -35.62 23.37
C ALA A 16 6.30 -35.86 23.19
N GLU A 17 6.72 -37.08 22.88
CA GLU A 17 8.13 -37.41 22.56
C GLU A 17 8.60 -36.73 21.29
N LEU A 18 7.76 -36.67 20.23
CA LEU A 18 8.04 -35.93 19.02
C LEU A 18 8.20 -34.43 19.32
N GLU A 19 7.28 -33.85 20.07
CA GLU A 19 7.33 -32.43 20.43
C GLU A 19 8.55 -32.06 21.27
N ALA A 20 8.94 -32.93 22.21
CA ALA A 20 10.18 -32.77 22.99
C ALA A 20 11.44 -32.80 22.11
N SER A 21 11.35 -33.43 20.94
CA SER A 21 12.41 -33.46 19.92
C SER A 21 12.27 -32.42 18.84
N ASN A 22 11.43 -31.40 19.00
CA ASN A 22 11.08 -30.38 17.99
C ASN A 22 10.50 -30.98 16.69
N LEU A 23 9.87 -32.16 16.79
CA LEU A 23 9.16 -32.77 15.67
C LEU A 23 7.66 -32.65 15.90
N HIS A 24 6.95 -32.30 14.87
CA HIS A 24 5.50 -32.14 14.93
C HIS A 24 4.82 -33.09 13.93
N PRO A 25 3.88 -33.94 14.38
CA PRO A 25 3.18 -34.87 13.48
C PRO A 25 2.31 -34.08 12.48
N LEU A 26 2.44 -34.42 11.20
CA LEU A 26 1.63 -33.77 10.16
C LEU A 26 0.16 -34.17 10.23
N TRP A 27 -0.11 -35.43 10.59
CA TRP A 27 -1.44 -36.06 10.52
C TRP A 27 -2.48 -35.44 11.45
N ASP A 28 -2.08 -34.86 12.58
CA ASP A 28 -2.99 -34.17 13.52
C ASP A 28 -3.08 -32.64 13.26
N ARG A 29 -2.20 -32.10 12.41
CA ARG A 29 -2.06 -30.68 12.10
C ARG A 29 -2.36 -30.34 10.64
N TYR A 30 -2.64 -31.36 9.83
CA TYR A 30 -2.78 -31.22 8.39
C TYR A 30 -3.77 -30.13 8.00
N GLN A 31 -4.99 -30.15 8.56
CA GLN A 31 -6.02 -29.13 8.25
C GLN A 31 -5.63 -27.71 8.67
N ARG A 32 -4.83 -27.57 9.72
CA ARG A 32 -4.34 -26.27 10.20
C ARG A 32 -3.25 -25.72 9.29
N ILE A 33 -2.37 -26.59 8.77
CA ILE A 33 -1.24 -26.19 7.91
C ILE A 33 -1.69 -26.02 6.46
N THR A 34 -2.69 -26.80 6.03
CA THR A 34 -3.21 -26.79 4.65
C THR A 34 -4.71 -26.43 4.63
N PRO A 35 -5.09 -25.19 4.94
CA PRO A 35 -6.48 -24.77 4.91
C PRO A 35 -7.02 -24.84 3.46
N ILE A 36 -8.29 -25.24 3.31
CA ILE A 36 -8.96 -25.39 2.01
C ILE A 36 -9.07 -24.07 1.24
N LYS A 37 -9.07 -22.94 1.92
CA LYS A 37 -9.10 -21.57 1.36
C LYS A 37 -8.26 -20.64 2.21
N PRO A 38 -7.81 -19.51 1.62
CA PRO A 38 -7.09 -18.49 2.37
C PRO A 38 -7.86 -18.04 3.61
N GLN A 39 -7.14 -17.84 4.69
CA GLN A 39 -7.67 -17.36 5.98
C GLN A 39 -6.94 -16.08 6.35
N PRO A 40 -7.52 -14.89 6.05
CA PRO A 40 -6.92 -13.62 6.43
C PRO A 40 -6.78 -13.53 7.96
N LYS A 41 -5.68 -12.95 8.42
CA LYS A 41 -5.46 -12.66 9.84
C LYS A 41 -6.22 -11.43 10.31
N ASP A 42 -6.44 -10.50 9.39
CA ASP A 42 -7.11 -9.23 9.61
C ASP A 42 -8.58 -9.27 9.15
N ALA A 43 -9.39 -8.48 9.80
CA ALA A 43 -10.74 -8.12 9.39
C ALA A 43 -10.70 -6.80 8.59
N PRO A 44 -11.79 -6.45 7.86
CA PRO A 44 -11.91 -5.11 7.30
C PRO A 44 -11.82 -4.05 8.40
N PHE A 45 -11.09 -2.98 8.15
CA PHE A 45 -10.92 -1.90 9.12
C PHE A 45 -10.98 -0.53 8.44
N LEU A 46 -11.54 0.47 9.16
CA LEU A 46 -11.69 1.84 8.69
C LEU A 46 -11.01 2.80 9.66
N TRP A 47 -10.03 3.56 9.17
CA TRP A 47 -9.47 4.73 9.86
C TRP A 47 -10.12 5.99 9.31
N ARG A 48 -10.82 6.72 10.17
CA ARG A 48 -11.51 7.95 9.77
C ARG A 48 -10.55 9.12 9.78
N TRP A 49 -10.55 9.90 8.73
CA TRP A 49 -9.72 11.09 8.61
C TRP A 49 -9.94 12.07 9.78
N ARG A 50 -11.18 12.27 10.17
CA ARG A 50 -11.53 13.14 11.32
C ARG A 50 -10.86 12.73 12.64
N ASP A 51 -10.49 11.46 12.79
CA ASP A 51 -9.81 10.93 13.97
C ASP A 51 -8.28 10.99 13.82
N ILE A 52 -7.76 10.96 12.56
CA ILE A 52 -6.32 11.02 12.25
C ILE A 52 -5.81 12.46 12.21
N GLU A 53 -6.51 13.37 11.53
CA GLU A 53 -6.07 14.73 11.25
C GLU A 53 -5.67 15.51 12.52
N PRO A 54 -6.41 15.46 13.65
CA PRO A 54 -6.01 16.12 14.89
C PRO A 54 -4.67 15.62 15.43
N PHE A 55 -4.35 14.33 15.29
CA PHE A 55 -3.07 13.79 15.73
C PHE A 55 -1.91 14.23 14.83
N LEU A 56 -2.12 14.34 13.52
CA LEU A 56 -1.11 14.91 12.62
C LEU A 56 -0.80 16.37 13.00
N HIS A 57 -1.82 17.15 13.31
CA HIS A 57 -1.64 18.53 13.76
C HIS A 57 -0.89 18.62 15.10
N ARG A 58 -1.19 17.72 16.04
CA ARG A 58 -0.48 17.67 17.33
C ARG A 58 0.96 17.21 17.19
N ALA A 59 1.23 16.22 16.32
CA ALA A 59 2.58 15.73 16.08
C ALA A 59 3.56 16.84 15.64
N VAL A 60 3.08 17.84 14.92
CA VAL A 60 3.88 19.00 14.54
C VAL A 60 4.34 19.82 15.75
N GLY A 61 3.46 20.04 16.71
CA GLY A 61 3.79 20.82 17.92
C GLY A 61 4.56 20.04 18.98
N GLU A 62 4.39 18.72 19.01
CA GLU A 62 4.93 17.86 20.07
C GLU A 62 6.23 17.12 19.68
N VAL A 63 6.50 16.97 18.37
CA VAL A 63 7.64 16.18 17.87
C VAL A 63 8.49 17.00 16.90
N SER A 64 9.74 17.27 17.28
CA SER A 64 10.70 17.97 16.42
C SER A 64 11.10 17.10 15.23
N ILE A 65 11.09 17.66 14.02
CA ILE A 65 11.56 16.95 12.80
C ILE A 65 13.06 16.62 12.88
N ASN A 66 13.83 17.36 13.69
CA ASN A 66 15.26 17.13 13.85
C ASN A 66 15.59 15.87 14.66
N ASP A 67 14.63 15.37 15.46
CA ASP A 67 14.83 14.24 16.35
C ASP A 67 14.34 12.90 15.75
N ILE A 68 13.69 12.95 14.59
CA ILE A 68 13.06 11.80 13.95
C ILE A 68 13.33 11.78 12.45
N GLU A 69 13.03 10.66 11.80
CA GLU A 69 13.11 10.55 10.34
C GLU A 69 12.01 11.37 9.64
N ARG A 70 10.78 11.27 10.13
CA ARG A 70 9.62 12.02 9.63
C ARG A 70 8.42 11.89 10.59
N ARG A 71 7.53 12.89 10.59
CA ARG A 71 6.26 12.82 11.33
C ARG A 71 5.24 12.03 10.54
N ALA A 72 5.22 10.71 10.75
CA ALA A 72 4.27 9.80 10.11
C ALA A 72 3.44 9.05 11.14
N LEU A 73 2.13 8.98 10.93
CA LEU A 73 1.20 8.20 11.74
C LEU A 73 0.78 6.95 10.98
N ILE A 74 1.26 5.80 11.45
CA ILE A 74 0.97 4.50 10.83
C ILE A 74 -0.43 4.05 11.24
N MET A 75 -1.21 3.63 10.27
CA MET A 75 -2.50 2.98 10.45
C MET A 75 -2.29 1.53 10.86
N ALA A 76 -2.09 1.32 12.17
CA ALA A 76 -1.84 0.00 12.75
C ALA A 76 -3.17 -0.75 12.94
N HIS A 77 -3.30 -1.90 12.28
CA HIS A 77 -4.50 -2.72 12.40
C HIS A 77 -4.47 -3.54 13.70
N PRO A 78 -5.53 -3.52 14.53
CA PRO A 78 -5.53 -4.16 15.85
C PRO A 78 -5.31 -5.67 15.84
N ALA A 79 -5.65 -6.37 14.75
CA ALA A 79 -5.43 -7.82 14.63
C ALA A 79 -3.94 -8.23 14.66
N PHE A 80 -3.02 -7.30 14.41
CA PHE A 80 -1.58 -7.57 14.39
C PHE A 80 -0.84 -7.18 15.69
N GLY A 81 -1.55 -6.66 16.68
CA GLY A 81 -0.99 -6.33 17.98
C GLY A 81 0.21 -5.38 17.90
N ALA A 82 1.37 -5.83 18.39
CA ALA A 82 2.61 -5.04 18.39
C ALA A 82 3.29 -4.93 17.01
N GLU A 83 2.88 -5.72 16.04
CA GLU A 83 3.41 -5.66 14.67
C GLU A 83 2.84 -4.45 13.95
N THR A 84 3.40 -3.29 14.07
CA THR A 84 2.93 -2.04 13.45
C THR A 84 2.75 -2.20 11.94
N THR A 85 1.57 -2.66 11.52
CA THR A 85 1.21 -2.94 10.13
C THR A 85 -0.27 -2.70 9.84
N THR A 86 -0.63 -2.41 8.59
CA THR A 86 -2.00 -2.11 8.15
C THR A 86 -2.73 -3.35 7.64
N THR A 87 -2.03 -4.22 6.90
CA THR A 87 -2.45 -5.58 6.52
C THR A 87 -1.28 -6.53 6.74
N SER A 88 -1.45 -7.81 6.48
CA SER A 88 -0.35 -8.79 6.60
C SER A 88 0.87 -8.48 5.71
N THR A 89 0.71 -7.67 4.67
CA THR A 89 1.74 -7.41 3.65
C THR A 89 2.01 -5.92 3.39
N LEU A 90 1.09 -5.04 3.79
CA LEU A 90 1.13 -3.61 3.51
C LEU A 90 1.12 -2.80 4.81
N LEU A 91 1.89 -1.73 4.82
CA LEU A 91 1.88 -0.68 5.81
C LEU A 91 1.40 0.60 5.14
N ALA A 92 0.49 1.34 5.79
CA ALA A 92 0.05 2.65 5.32
C ALA A 92 0.14 3.69 6.46
N ALA A 93 0.39 4.94 6.08
CA ALA A 93 0.57 6.05 7.01
C ALA A 93 0.14 7.37 6.38
N PHE A 94 -0.12 8.38 7.21
CA PHE A 94 -0.10 9.77 6.76
C PHE A 94 1.14 10.45 7.32
N THR A 95 1.83 11.19 6.46
CA THR A 95 3.01 12.01 6.84
C THR A 95 2.66 13.50 6.74
N VAL A 96 3.20 14.29 7.67
CA VAL A 96 3.02 15.75 7.73
C VAL A 96 4.37 16.47 7.82
N LEU A 97 4.54 17.52 7.00
CA LEU A 97 5.67 18.45 7.10
C LEU A 97 5.16 19.91 7.18
N GLU A 98 5.82 20.69 8.03
CA GLU A 98 5.66 22.14 8.11
C GLU A 98 6.50 22.85 7.02
N PRO A 99 6.21 24.13 6.72
CA PRO A 99 7.07 24.93 5.86
C PRO A 99 8.55 24.87 6.29
N GLY A 100 9.43 24.54 5.33
CA GLY A 100 10.86 24.39 5.55
C GLY A 100 11.33 23.06 6.15
N ASP A 101 10.42 22.17 6.55
CA ASP A 101 10.80 20.85 7.05
C ASP A 101 11.45 19.99 5.95
N ARG A 102 12.46 19.23 6.37
CA ARG A 102 13.12 18.20 5.56
C ARG A 102 13.10 16.86 6.29
N ALA A 103 12.50 15.85 5.68
CA ALA A 103 12.61 14.46 6.14
C ALA A 103 13.93 13.87 5.65
N ARG A 104 14.69 13.26 6.58
CA ARG A 104 16.06 12.81 6.35
C ARG A 104 16.18 11.85 5.15
N PRO A 105 17.27 11.97 4.36
CA PRO A 105 17.56 11.00 3.31
C PRO A 105 17.78 9.63 3.92
N HIS A 106 17.23 8.60 3.26
CA HIS A 106 17.47 7.19 3.61
C HIS A 106 17.14 6.29 2.43
N ARG A 107 17.47 5.01 2.55
CA ARG A 107 17.01 3.96 1.63
C ARG A 107 16.68 2.68 2.38
N HIS A 108 15.79 1.87 1.81
CA HIS A 108 15.37 0.59 2.39
C HIS A 108 14.92 -0.39 1.29
N THR A 109 14.90 -1.69 1.62
CA THR A 109 14.50 -2.74 0.68
C THR A 109 13.00 -2.77 0.41
N GLY A 110 12.16 -2.23 1.28
CA GLY A 110 10.73 -2.10 1.02
C GLY A 110 10.46 -1.14 -0.14
N ALA A 111 9.56 -1.52 -1.04
CA ALA A 111 8.96 -0.61 -2.00
C ALA A 111 8.00 0.33 -1.28
N ALA A 112 8.00 1.61 -1.62
CA ALA A 112 7.08 2.59 -1.05
C ALA A 112 6.50 3.51 -2.10
N ILE A 113 5.32 4.05 -1.81
CA ILE A 113 4.65 5.09 -2.59
C ILE A 113 4.24 6.25 -1.71
N ARG A 114 4.02 7.42 -2.33
CA ARG A 114 3.36 8.59 -1.74
C ARG A 114 2.25 9.05 -2.65
N PHE A 115 1.08 9.21 -2.08
CA PHE A 115 -0.06 9.80 -2.78
C PHE A 115 -0.37 11.16 -2.16
N ALA A 116 -0.24 12.20 -2.96
CA ALA A 116 -0.41 13.57 -2.52
C ALA A 116 -1.89 13.86 -2.21
N THR A 117 -2.21 14.21 -0.97
CA THR A 117 -3.57 14.54 -0.52
C THR A 117 -3.78 16.04 -0.29
N ARG A 118 -2.78 16.70 0.28
CA ARG A 118 -2.63 18.15 0.48
C ARG A 118 -1.14 18.44 0.47
N ALA A 119 -0.51 18.31 -0.70
CA ALA A 119 0.95 18.30 -0.80
C ALA A 119 1.50 19.22 -1.91
N ASP A 120 0.70 20.16 -2.39
CA ASP A 120 1.15 21.15 -3.36
C ASP A 120 2.37 21.93 -2.82
N GLY A 121 3.46 21.96 -3.59
CA GLY A 121 4.71 22.62 -3.22
C GLY A 121 5.67 21.79 -2.38
N ALA A 122 5.33 20.54 -2.06
CA ALA A 122 6.30 19.58 -1.54
C ALA A 122 7.09 18.92 -2.68
N ALA A 123 8.24 18.36 -2.35
CA ALA A 123 8.98 17.50 -3.25
C ALA A 123 9.51 16.26 -2.55
N THR A 124 9.54 15.14 -3.27
CA THR A 124 10.33 13.96 -2.95
C THR A 124 11.50 13.88 -3.89
N ILE A 125 12.71 13.76 -3.35
CA ILE A 125 13.90 13.49 -4.13
C ILE A 125 14.11 11.97 -4.13
N VAL A 126 14.23 11.37 -5.32
CA VAL A 126 14.45 9.92 -5.49
C VAL A 126 15.63 9.70 -6.41
N ASN A 127 16.73 9.15 -5.89
CA ASN A 127 17.98 8.93 -6.63
C ASN A 127 18.43 10.16 -7.45
N GLY A 128 18.40 11.34 -6.83
CA GLY A 128 18.82 12.58 -7.48
C GLY A 128 17.77 13.19 -8.44
N ARG A 129 16.56 12.64 -8.53
CA ARG A 129 15.46 13.24 -9.28
C ARG A 129 14.48 13.93 -8.36
N ARG A 130 14.15 15.17 -8.64
CA ARG A 130 13.15 15.93 -7.91
C ARG A 130 11.77 15.64 -8.48
N CYS A 131 10.91 15.05 -7.67
CA CYS A 131 9.51 14.83 -7.97
C CYS A 131 8.67 15.83 -7.18
N GLU A 132 8.28 16.92 -7.81
CA GLU A 132 7.35 17.87 -7.23
C GLU A 132 5.97 17.22 -7.05
N MET A 133 5.33 17.52 -5.93
CA MET A 133 4.04 16.95 -5.59
C MET A 133 2.94 17.97 -5.82
N LYS A 134 1.87 17.51 -6.46
CA LYS A 134 0.59 18.21 -6.57
C LYS A 134 -0.52 17.26 -6.14
N ASP A 135 -1.59 17.79 -5.62
CA ASP A 135 -2.71 16.96 -5.12
C ASP A 135 -3.19 15.95 -6.17
N GLY A 136 -3.20 14.70 -5.75
CA GLY A 136 -3.54 13.54 -6.58
C GLY A 136 -2.36 12.90 -7.31
N ASP A 137 -1.15 13.43 -7.19
CA ASP A 137 0.04 12.80 -7.75
C ASP A 137 0.42 11.54 -6.97
N LEU A 138 0.88 10.53 -7.71
CA LEU A 138 1.53 9.35 -7.15
C LEU A 138 3.04 9.45 -7.37
N ILE A 139 3.81 9.34 -6.28
CA ILE A 139 5.28 9.28 -6.31
C ILE A 139 5.74 7.90 -5.87
N LEU A 140 6.66 7.31 -6.62
CA LEU A 140 7.27 6.02 -6.31
C LEU A 140 8.61 6.19 -5.61
N THR A 141 8.88 5.31 -4.66
CA THR A 141 10.21 5.08 -4.11
C THR A 141 10.53 3.59 -4.24
N PRO A 142 11.18 3.20 -5.33
CA PRO A 142 11.56 1.81 -5.53
C PRO A 142 12.55 1.31 -4.45
N PRO A 143 12.66 -0.01 -4.24
CA PRO A 143 13.60 -0.60 -3.29
C PRO A 143 15.02 -0.07 -3.47
N MET A 144 15.68 0.23 -2.35
CA MET A 144 17.07 0.73 -2.28
C MET A 144 17.35 2.03 -3.03
N CYS A 145 16.32 2.76 -3.49
CA CYS A 145 16.51 4.12 -3.99
C CYS A 145 16.70 5.09 -2.81
N TRP A 146 17.75 5.90 -2.85
CA TRP A 146 17.93 7.02 -1.93
C TRP A 146 16.77 8.00 -2.08
N HIS A 147 16.14 8.38 -0.99
CA HIS A 147 15.05 9.33 -1.02
C HIS A 147 14.97 10.19 0.24
N GLY A 148 14.39 11.36 0.08
CA GLY A 148 14.10 12.32 1.14
C GLY A 148 12.99 13.25 0.69
N HIS A 149 12.42 14.01 1.63
CA HIS A 149 11.27 14.87 1.36
C HIS A 149 11.52 16.27 1.88
N ILE A 150 10.97 17.25 1.18
CA ILE A 150 11.07 18.65 1.54
C ILE A 150 9.73 19.35 1.34
N ASN A 151 9.37 20.23 2.27
CA ASN A 151 8.29 21.18 2.10
C ASN A 151 8.88 22.58 1.87
N GLU A 152 8.82 23.06 0.63
CA GLU A 152 9.26 24.41 0.25
C GLU A 152 8.08 25.37 0.08
N SER A 153 6.85 24.92 0.37
CA SER A 153 5.68 25.77 0.38
C SER A 153 5.58 26.62 1.66
N ASP A 154 4.64 27.54 1.68
CA ASP A 154 4.33 28.39 2.81
C ASP A 154 3.24 27.82 3.75
N HIS A 155 2.83 26.55 3.50
CA HIS A 155 1.76 25.89 4.25
C HIS A 155 2.14 24.46 4.64
N ARG A 156 1.38 23.91 5.56
CA ARG A 156 1.48 22.51 6.00
C ARG A 156 1.06 21.58 4.89
N ILE A 157 1.88 20.56 4.64
CA ILE A 157 1.60 19.53 3.65
C ILE A 157 1.33 18.19 4.31
N ILE A 158 0.45 17.40 3.69
CA ILE A 158 0.10 16.05 4.14
C ILE A 158 0.00 15.14 2.91
N TRP A 159 0.59 13.95 3.01
CA TRP A 159 0.41 12.90 2.00
C TRP A 159 0.15 11.55 2.65
N PHE A 160 -0.42 10.65 1.87
CA PHE A 160 -0.61 9.25 2.21
C PHE A 160 0.60 8.45 1.74
N ASP A 161 1.21 7.68 2.64
CA ASP A 161 2.27 6.71 2.36
C ASP A 161 1.72 5.30 2.35
N ALA A 162 2.26 4.44 1.47
CA ALA A 162 2.12 3.00 1.64
C ALA A 162 3.41 2.27 1.23
N ALA A 163 3.68 1.15 1.89
CA ALA A 163 4.88 0.36 1.67
C ALA A 163 4.61 -1.13 1.92
N ASN A 164 5.40 -2.00 1.28
CA ASN A 164 5.33 -3.45 1.48
C ASN A 164 6.26 -3.95 2.60
N MET A 165 6.58 -3.10 3.56
CA MET A 165 7.50 -3.42 4.65
C MET A 165 7.12 -4.69 5.43
N PRO A 166 5.83 -4.98 5.73
CA PRO A 166 5.44 -6.21 6.39
C PRO A 166 5.81 -7.46 5.58
N LEU A 167 5.61 -7.44 4.25
CA LEU A 167 6.02 -8.52 3.36
C LEU A 167 7.53 -8.75 3.42
N ILE A 168 8.33 -7.67 3.33
CA ILE A 168 9.79 -7.76 3.37
C ILE A 168 10.29 -8.28 4.71
N ARG A 169 9.65 -7.89 5.82
CA ARG A 169 9.96 -8.43 7.16
C ARG A 169 9.59 -9.91 7.27
N ALA A 170 8.46 -10.33 6.70
CA ALA A 170 8.01 -11.72 6.74
C ALA A 170 8.96 -12.70 6.02
N VAL A 171 9.79 -12.21 5.09
CA VAL A 171 10.83 -13.00 4.40
C VAL A 171 12.26 -12.68 4.89
N ASP A 172 12.40 -11.99 6.03
CA ASP A 172 13.67 -11.63 6.66
C ASP A 172 14.65 -10.86 5.74
N ALA A 173 14.13 -10.06 4.80
CA ALA A 173 14.91 -9.37 3.78
C ALA A 173 14.99 -7.84 3.96
N HIS A 174 14.77 -7.35 5.19
CA HIS A 174 14.73 -5.93 5.47
C HIS A 174 16.13 -5.34 5.68
N PHE A 175 16.47 -4.35 4.84
CA PHE A 175 17.61 -3.46 5.03
C PHE A 175 17.12 -2.02 5.14
N PHE A 176 17.75 -1.26 6.03
CA PHE A 176 17.57 0.18 6.17
C PHE A 176 18.91 0.85 6.30
N GLU A 177 19.15 1.90 5.54
CA GLU A 177 20.37 2.69 5.56
C GLU A 177 20.01 4.17 5.70
N PRO A 178 20.34 4.79 6.85
CA PRO A 178 20.15 6.23 7.05
C PRO A 178 21.17 7.02 6.23
N GLY A 179 20.75 8.13 5.65
CA GLY A 179 21.60 9.08 4.97
C GLY A 179 22.09 10.16 5.90
N ASP A 180 23.16 10.86 5.48
CA ASP A 180 23.63 12.05 6.17
C ASP A 180 22.65 13.21 5.94
N PRO A 181 21.99 13.73 6.98
CA PRO A 181 21.06 14.86 6.87
C PRO A 181 21.74 16.15 6.40
N HIS A 182 23.06 16.26 6.55
CA HIS A 182 23.87 17.42 6.15
C HIS A 182 24.47 17.29 4.74
N ASN A 183 24.18 16.19 4.04
CA ASN A 183 24.63 16.00 2.67
C ASN A 183 23.85 16.91 1.70
N ASN A 184 24.37 18.10 1.49
CA ASN A 184 23.77 19.07 0.57
C ASN A 184 23.70 18.56 -0.88
N ALA A 185 24.62 17.68 -1.30
CA ALA A 185 24.60 17.10 -2.64
C ALA A 185 23.37 16.24 -2.90
N PHE A 186 22.78 15.62 -1.86
CA PHE A 186 21.53 14.87 -1.99
C PHE A 186 20.37 15.74 -2.47
N TRP A 187 20.33 17.00 -2.03
CA TRP A 187 19.25 17.96 -2.35
C TRP A 187 19.50 18.72 -3.66
N GLN A 188 20.72 18.64 -4.22
CA GLN A 188 21.06 19.17 -5.52
C GLN A 188 20.72 18.12 -6.58
N VAL A 189 19.71 18.39 -7.38
CA VAL A 189 19.13 17.40 -8.29
C VAL A 189 19.31 17.81 -9.75
N ASP A 190 19.60 16.81 -10.58
CA ASP A 190 19.46 16.92 -12.02
C ASP A 190 18.00 16.66 -12.45
N ALA A 191 17.44 17.56 -13.21
CA ALA A 191 16.09 17.42 -13.79
C ALA A 191 16.18 16.54 -15.06
N GLY A 192 16.71 15.33 -14.95
CA GLY A 192 16.91 14.48 -16.13
C GLY A 192 15.93 13.31 -16.21
N GLU A 193 15.68 12.78 -17.40
CA GLU A 193 15.04 11.51 -17.74
C GLU A 193 13.54 11.32 -17.43
N GLU A 194 12.86 12.12 -16.60
CA GLU A 194 11.41 11.92 -16.38
C GLU A 194 10.64 12.16 -17.68
N GLU A 195 11.09 13.11 -18.52
CA GLU A 195 10.50 13.41 -19.83
C GLU A 195 10.51 12.21 -20.79
N LEU A 196 11.50 11.32 -20.68
CA LEU A 196 11.60 10.12 -21.52
C LEU A 196 10.43 9.15 -21.33
N TRP A 197 9.67 9.28 -20.23
CA TRP A 197 8.63 8.36 -19.83
C TRP A 197 7.27 9.04 -19.66
N THR A 198 7.11 10.26 -20.13
CA THR A 198 5.86 11.03 -19.95
C THR A 198 4.82 10.70 -21.01
N GLU A 199 5.24 10.43 -22.25
CA GLU A 199 4.35 10.23 -23.38
C GLU A 199 4.02 8.77 -23.60
N ALA A 200 2.73 8.42 -23.55
CA ALA A 200 2.24 7.09 -23.84
C ALA A 200 2.52 6.71 -25.32
N GLY A 201 3.15 5.58 -25.53
CA GLY A 201 3.43 5.05 -26.88
C GLY A 201 4.71 5.58 -27.52
N LEU A 202 5.44 6.50 -26.89
CA LEU A 202 6.76 6.95 -27.32
C LEU A 202 7.84 6.50 -26.34
N ARG A 203 8.96 6.03 -26.88
CA ARG A 203 10.15 5.64 -26.11
C ARG A 203 11.40 6.12 -26.81
N ALA A 204 12.33 6.70 -26.07
CA ALA A 204 13.65 7.00 -26.60
C ALA A 204 14.39 5.71 -26.99
N GLU A 205 15.06 5.71 -28.15
CA GLU A 205 15.91 4.59 -28.55
C GLU A 205 17.05 4.44 -27.53
N GLY A 206 17.32 3.21 -27.12
CA GLY A 206 18.34 2.91 -26.10
C GLY A 206 17.85 3.08 -24.64
N ALA A 207 16.62 3.56 -24.38
CA ALA A 207 16.06 3.53 -23.04
C ALA A 207 15.93 2.07 -22.55
N THR A 208 16.30 1.82 -21.30
CA THR A 208 16.37 0.48 -20.71
C THR A 208 15.03 -0.22 -20.79
N ALA A 209 14.93 -1.24 -21.66
CA ALA A 209 13.79 -2.13 -21.71
C ALA A 209 13.82 -3.06 -20.50
N GLY A 210 12.62 -3.35 -19.90
CA GLY A 210 12.49 -4.39 -18.89
C GLY A 210 12.94 -3.98 -17.48
N ALA A 211 13.01 -2.69 -17.16
CA ALA A 211 13.25 -2.24 -15.79
C ALA A 211 12.23 -2.83 -14.83
N VAL A 212 12.70 -3.56 -13.81
CA VAL A 212 11.85 -4.26 -12.83
C VAL A 212 10.98 -3.29 -12.05
N ASN A 213 11.54 -2.14 -11.67
CA ASN A 213 10.79 -1.01 -11.10
C ASN A 213 10.53 0.02 -12.20
N SER A 214 9.43 0.77 -12.08
CA SER A 214 9.16 1.86 -13.00
C SER A 214 10.31 2.88 -13.00
N PRO A 215 10.84 3.25 -14.17
CA PRO A 215 11.77 4.36 -14.29
C PRO A 215 11.09 5.73 -14.15
N LYS A 216 9.77 5.79 -14.27
CA LYS A 216 8.94 6.96 -14.02
C LYS A 216 8.58 7.01 -12.54
N TYR A 217 9.09 8.01 -11.81
CA TYR A 217 8.84 8.11 -10.37
C TYR A 217 7.58 8.90 -10.04
N ARG A 218 7.13 9.80 -10.91
CA ARG A 218 5.93 10.61 -10.70
C ARG A 218 4.86 10.33 -11.73
N TYR A 219 3.63 10.13 -11.27
CA TYR A 219 2.42 9.99 -12.08
C TYR A 219 1.46 11.14 -11.75
N PRO A 220 1.25 12.10 -12.68
CA PRO A 220 0.43 13.27 -12.41
C PRO A 220 -1.04 12.95 -12.16
N GLY A 221 -1.58 13.50 -11.08
CA GLY A 221 -2.98 13.33 -10.69
C GLY A 221 -3.98 13.86 -11.71
N GLU A 222 -3.63 14.93 -12.43
CA GLU A 222 -4.46 15.46 -13.52
C GLU A 222 -4.63 14.44 -14.65
N ALA A 223 -3.55 13.79 -15.08
CA ALA A 223 -3.60 12.75 -16.10
C ALA A 223 -4.42 11.54 -15.60
N THR A 224 -4.24 11.16 -14.35
CA THR A 224 -5.01 10.10 -13.69
C THR A 224 -6.50 10.40 -13.69
N ARG A 225 -6.91 11.59 -13.25
CA ARG A 225 -8.33 12.00 -13.22
C ARG A 225 -8.96 12.03 -14.62
N ARG A 226 -8.22 12.57 -15.60
CA ARG A 226 -8.67 12.61 -17.00
C ARG A 226 -8.90 11.22 -17.57
N LEU A 227 -7.94 10.29 -17.36
CA LEU A 227 -8.06 8.94 -17.85
C LEU A 227 -9.15 8.16 -17.13
N LEU A 228 -9.27 8.31 -15.82
CA LEU A 228 -10.30 7.66 -15.00
C LEU A 228 -11.72 8.09 -15.41
N ALA A 229 -11.90 9.37 -15.78
CA ALA A 229 -13.19 9.85 -16.28
C ALA A 229 -13.59 9.20 -17.61
N ALA A 230 -12.62 8.84 -18.46
CA ALA A 230 -12.84 8.21 -19.76
C ALA A 230 -12.83 6.66 -19.70
N ALA A 231 -12.36 6.07 -18.62
CA ALA A 231 -12.23 4.62 -18.50
C ALA A 231 -13.58 3.92 -18.56
N PRO A 232 -13.69 2.77 -19.25
CA PRO A 232 -14.89 1.95 -19.22
C PRO A 232 -15.09 1.34 -17.82
N ALA A 233 -16.32 0.98 -17.50
CA ALA A 233 -16.59 0.19 -16.30
C ALA A 233 -16.03 -1.23 -16.48
N SER A 234 -15.38 -1.76 -15.43
CA SER A 234 -14.94 -3.15 -15.34
C SER A 234 -16.14 -4.08 -15.05
N ALA A 235 -15.89 -5.38 -15.05
CA ALA A 235 -16.95 -6.40 -14.87
C ALA A 235 -17.71 -6.28 -13.54
N ASP A 236 -17.07 -5.73 -12.50
CA ASP A 236 -17.71 -5.45 -11.20
C ASP A 236 -18.47 -4.11 -11.16
N GLY A 237 -18.40 -3.32 -12.24
CA GLY A 237 -19.09 -2.02 -12.36
C GLY A 237 -18.23 -0.81 -11.95
N MET A 238 -17.03 -1.02 -11.42
CA MET A 238 -16.08 0.04 -11.07
C MET A 238 -15.34 0.51 -12.31
N ARG A 239 -15.10 1.81 -12.49
CA ARG A 239 -14.11 2.30 -13.45
C ARG A 239 -12.77 2.28 -12.76
N MET A 240 -11.78 1.63 -13.39
CA MET A 240 -10.47 1.47 -12.76
C MET A 240 -9.35 1.64 -13.78
N ILE A 241 -8.30 2.32 -13.37
CA ILE A 241 -7.04 2.42 -14.11
C ILE A 241 -5.89 1.91 -13.24
N ARG A 242 -4.94 1.23 -13.86
CA ARG A 242 -3.70 0.80 -13.23
C ARG A 242 -2.61 1.81 -13.51
N TYR A 243 -1.84 2.20 -12.51
CA TYR A 243 -0.57 2.86 -12.73
C TYR A 243 0.43 1.83 -13.25
N VAL A 244 1.03 2.08 -14.37
CA VAL A 244 1.88 1.07 -15.04
C VAL A 244 3.33 1.52 -15.12
N ASN A 245 4.23 0.56 -15.05
CA ASN A 245 5.63 0.74 -15.42
C ASN A 245 5.72 0.94 -16.94
N PRO A 246 6.08 2.13 -17.46
CA PRO A 246 6.07 2.38 -18.90
C PRO A 246 7.12 1.56 -19.66
N ALA A 247 8.12 1.01 -18.97
CA ALA A 247 9.11 0.14 -19.59
C ALA A 247 8.58 -1.27 -19.90
N THR A 248 7.58 -1.74 -19.14
CA THR A 248 7.07 -3.13 -19.22
C THR A 248 5.58 -3.24 -19.49
N GLY A 249 4.80 -2.19 -19.19
CA GLY A 249 3.33 -2.24 -19.18
C GLY A 249 2.75 -2.96 -17.96
N GLY A 250 3.59 -3.48 -17.06
CA GLY A 250 3.19 -4.16 -15.82
C GLY A 250 3.02 -3.23 -14.63
N ALA A 251 3.02 -3.82 -13.42
CA ALA A 251 2.96 -3.08 -12.15
C ALA A 251 4.09 -2.06 -12.02
N VAL A 252 3.83 -0.97 -11.30
CA VAL A 252 4.83 0.09 -11.05
C VAL A 252 6.06 -0.44 -10.31
N MET A 253 5.88 -1.41 -9.43
CA MET A 253 6.96 -2.11 -8.72
C MET A 253 6.63 -3.60 -8.55
N PRO A 254 7.62 -4.48 -8.38
CA PRO A 254 7.45 -5.93 -8.34
C PRO A 254 6.48 -6.45 -7.28
N THR A 255 6.42 -5.75 -6.15
CA THR A 255 5.73 -6.21 -4.94
C THR A 255 4.68 -5.23 -4.44
N LEU A 256 4.43 -4.17 -5.21
CA LEU A 256 3.48 -3.13 -4.88
C LEU A 256 2.84 -2.59 -6.15
N ASP A 257 1.52 -2.62 -6.21
CA ASP A 257 0.72 -2.20 -7.35
C ASP A 257 -0.27 -1.10 -6.93
N CYS A 258 -0.59 -0.20 -7.85
CA CYS A 258 -1.42 0.95 -7.56
C CYS A 258 -2.51 1.12 -8.61
N TYR A 259 -3.68 1.53 -8.15
CA TYR A 259 -4.86 1.77 -8.98
C TYR A 259 -5.56 3.06 -8.56
N ALA A 260 -6.17 3.74 -9.52
CA ALA A 260 -7.21 4.72 -9.25
C ALA A 260 -8.55 4.12 -9.69
N ALA A 261 -9.58 4.31 -8.88
CA ALA A 261 -10.90 3.76 -9.12
C ALA A 261 -11.97 4.82 -8.94
N ARG A 262 -13.03 4.76 -9.75
CA ARG A 262 -14.23 5.59 -9.63
C ARG A 262 -15.45 4.73 -9.48
N LEU A 263 -16.20 5.00 -8.44
CA LEU A 263 -17.54 4.49 -8.18
C LEU A 263 -18.55 5.48 -8.72
N SER A 264 -19.43 5.03 -9.60
CA SER A 264 -20.52 5.87 -10.10
C SER A 264 -21.60 6.03 -9.04
N LYS A 265 -22.18 7.21 -8.97
CA LYS A 265 -23.28 7.54 -8.03
C LYS A 265 -24.39 6.48 -8.05
N ASN A 266 -24.74 5.99 -6.86
CA ASN A 266 -25.84 5.04 -6.65
C ASN A 266 -25.78 3.75 -7.51
N ALA A 267 -24.57 3.40 -7.99
CA ALA A 267 -24.29 2.17 -8.73
C ALA A 267 -23.36 1.28 -7.90
N PRO A 268 -23.91 0.40 -7.04
CA PRO A 268 -23.07 -0.48 -6.24
C PRO A 268 -22.30 -1.46 -7.13
N THR A 269 -21.04 -1.74 -6.77
CA THR A 269 -20.27 -2.75 -7.47
C THR A 269 -20.81 -4.15 -7.19
N ARG A 270 -20.49 -5.12 -8.06
CA ARG A 270 -20.72 -6.53 -7.77
C ARG A 270 -19.73 -6.97 -6.68
N PRO A 271 -20.15 -7.87 -5.76
CA PRO A 271 -19.23 -8.43 -4.79
C PRO A 271 -18.08 -9.18 -5.48
N LYS A 272 -16.87 -8.88 -5.07
CA LYS A 272 -15.65 -9.49 -5.60
C LYS A 272 -14.69 -9.82 -4.46
N ARG A 273 -13.98 -10.95 -4.55
CA ARG A 273 -12.85 -11.27 -3.68
C ARG A 273 -11.62 -11.66 -4.47
N ALA A 274 -10.46 -11.48 -3.87
CA ALA A 274 -9.19 -11.75 -4.50
C ALA A 274 -8.16 -12.25 -3.48
N THR A 275 -7.08 -12.88 -3.95
CA THR A 275 -6.02 -13.42 -3.09
C THR A 275 -5.04 -12.37 -2.57
N TRP A 276 -5.16 -11.11 -2.96
CA TRP A 276 -4.29 -10.02 -2.49
C TRP A 276 -5.03 -9.06 -1.54
N ASN A 277 -4.25 -8.34 -0.73
CA ASN A 277 -4.74 -7.26 0.11
C ASN A 277 -4.85 -5.96 -0.66
N SER A 278 -5.77 -5.09 -0.23
CA SER A 278 -5.86 -3.71 -0.70
C SER A 278 -6.00 -2.75 0.47
N VAL A 279 -5.29 -1.63 0.39
CA VAL A 279 -5.52 -0.45 1.24
C VAL A 279 -6.09 0.63 0.34
N CYS A 280 -7.26 1.13 0.68
CA CYS A 280 -8.02 2.09 -0.10
C CYS A 280 -8.06 3.44 0.60
N LEU A 281 -7.59 4.48 -0.05
CA LEU A 281 -7.72 5.88 0.35
C LEU A 281 -8.89 6.51 -0.42
N VAL A 282 -9.82 7.14 0.27
CA VAL A 282 -10.90 7.92 -0.37
C VAL A 282 -10.34 9.27 -0.82
N VAL A 283 -10.19 9.45 -2.12
CA VAL A 283 -9.64 10.69 -2.72
C VAL A 283 -10.71 11.77 -2.83
N ALA A 284 -11.93 11.39 -3.20
CA ALA A 284 -13.05 12.29 -3.35
C ALA A 284 -14.39 11.57 -3.15
N GLY A 285 -15.40 12.32 -2.73
CA GLY A 285 -16.74 11.79 -2.52
C GLY A 285 -16.92 11.08 -1.18
N GLU A 286 -18.03 10.38 -1.06
CA GLU A 286 -18.44 9.62 0.10
C GLU A 286 -19.19 8.36 -0.35
N GLY A 287 -19.25 7.36 0.52
CA GLY A 287 -19.93 6.12 0.18
C GLY A 287 -19.94 5.12 1.31
N ARG A 288 -20.18 3.88 0.92
CA ARG A 288 -20.25 2.75 1.84
C ARG A 288 -19.56 1.54 1.22
N SER A 289 -18.91 0.73 2.06
CA SER A 289 -18.39 -0.58 1.67
C SER A 289 -18.98 -1.66 2.56
N THR A 290 -19.34 -2.79 1.96
CA THR A 290 -19.61 -4.04 2.67
C THR A 290 -18.48 -5.00 2.32
N ILE A 291 -17.72 -5.43 3.32
CA ILE A 291 -16.51 -6.27 3.16
C ILE A 291 -16.61 -7.41 4.17
N GLY A 292 -16.77 -8.65 3.68
CA GLY A 292 -17.20 -9.75 4.54
C GLY A 292 -18.52 -9.44 5.22
N ASP A 293 -18.56 -9.57 6.54
CA ASP A 293 -19.73 -9.28 7.38
C ASP A 293 -19.79 -7.83 7.86
N GLU A 294 -18.74 -7.03 7.59
CA GLU A 294 -18.65 -5.65 8.05
C GLU A 294 -19.18 -4.66 7.00
N THR A 295 -19.91 -3.66 7.48
CA THR A 295 -20.38 -2.54 6.65
C THR A 295 -20.06 -1.22 7.33
N PHE A 296 -19.40 -0.31 6.59
CA PHE A 296 -19.07 1.01 7.09
C PHE A 296 -19.22 2.09 6.01
N GLU A 297 -19.53 3.29 6.45
CA GLU A 297 -19.55 4.49 5.63
C GLU A 297 -18.21 5.19 5.70
N TRP A 298 -17.79 5.76 4.58
CA TRP A 298 -16.52 6.47 4.45
C TRP A 298 -16.72 7.79 3.69
N SER A 299 -15.81 8.70 3.92
CA SER A 299 -15.75 10.02 3.30
C SER A 299 -14.31 10.36 2.91
N ARG A 300 -14.13 11.51 2.27
CA ARG A 300 -12.83 11.95 1.77
C ARG A 300 -11.72 11.85 2.82
N HIS A 301 -10.58 11.28 2.42
CA HIS A 301 -9.36 10.99 3.16
C HIS A 301 -9.48 9.85 4.18
N ASP A 302 -10.66 9.25 4.38
CA ASP A 302 -10.74 8.00 5.12
C ASP A 302 -9.94 6.90 4.42
N VAL A 303 -9.39 5.97 5.20
CA VAL A 303 -8.63 4.83 4.70
C VAL A 303 -9.26 3.54 5.22
N PHE A 304 -9.43 2.57 4.35
CA PHE A 304 -9.94 1.25 4.75
C PHE A 304 -9.19 0.11 4.08
N THR A 305 -9.25 -1.07 4.71
CA THR A 305 -8.65 -2.31 4.17
C THR A 305 -9.69 -3.21 3.53
N VAL A 306 -9.26 -3.89 2.46
CA VAL A 306 -9.93 -5.06 1.90
C VAL A 306 -8.98 -6.24 2.07
N PRO A 307 -9.19 -7.09 3.10
CA PRO A 307 -8.35 -8.26 3.34
C PRO A 307 -8.46 -9.26 2.19
N HIS A 308 -7.39 -10.01 1.95
CA HIS A 308 -7.39 -11.05 0.92
C HIS A 308 -8.51 -12.06 1.14
N TRP A 309 -9.04 -12.60 0.04
CA TRP A 309 -10.09 -13.61 -0.02
C TRP A 309 -11.41 -13.26 0.70
N THR A 310 -11.67 -11.95 0.89
CA THR A 310 -12.89 -11.42 1.50
C THR A 310 -13.71 -10.71 0.45
N PHE A 311 -14.99 -11.07 0.31
CA PHE A 311 -15.89 -10.40 -0.63
C PHE A 311 -16.06 -8.93 -0.24
N ALA A 312 -15.87 -8.05 -1.21
CA ALA A 312 -16.03 -6.61 -1.05
C ALA A 312 -16.99 -6.05 -2.10
N ARG A 313 -17.88 -5.18 -1.67
CA ARG A 313 -18.81 -4.39 -2.48
C ARG A 313 -18.73 -2.93 -2.04
N HIS A 314 -18.70 -2.04 -3.00
CA HIS A 314 -18.59 -0.60 -2.77
C HIS A 314 -19.75 0.15 -3.43
N GLU A 315 -20.17 1.26 -2.83
CA GLU A 315 -21.24 2.12 -3.35
C GLU A 315 -20.93 3.58 -3.04
N ALA A 316 -20.89 4.44 -4.06
CA ALA A 316 -20.80 5.88 -3.87
C ALA A 316 -22.17 6.47 -3.55
N ARG A 317 -22.22 7.47 -2.66
CA ARG A 317 -23.42 8.17 -2.22
C ARG A 317 -23.31 9.67 -2.50
N GLY A 318 -24.42 10.34 -2.74
CA GLY A 318 -24.43 11.77 -3.00
C GLY A 318 -23.90 12.16 -4.39
N GLY A 319 -22.78 11.63 -4.81
CA GLY A 319 -22.09 11.85 -6.09
C GLY A 319 -21.23 10.66 -6.46
N ASP A 320 -20.40 10.80 -7.51
CA ASP A 320 -19.33 9.85 -7.80
C ASP A 320 -18.26 9.92 -6.70
N ALA A 321 -17.56 8.82 -6.46
CA ALA A 321 -16.47 8.78 -5.51
C ALA A 321 -15.21 8.19 -6.15
N ASP A 322 -14.05 8.79 -5.84
CA ASP A 322 -12.76 8.35 -6.33
C ASP A 322 -11.94 7.74 -5.18
N LEU A 323 -11.37 6.57 -5.44
CA LEU A 323 -10.47 5.85 -4.55
C LEU A 323 -9.08 5.77 -5.16
N PHE A 324 -8.05 5.89 -4.33
CA PHE A 324 -6.71 5.40 -4.63
C PHE A 324 -6.51 4.09 -3.89
N MET A 325 -6.03 3.07 -4.59
CA MET A 325 -5.84 1.73 -4.03
C MET A 325 -4.38 1.31 -4.20
N VAL A 326 -3.77 0.87 -3.12
CA VAL A 326 -2.48 0.19 -3.13
C VAL A 326 -2.66 -1.27 -2.75
N THR A 327 -2.02 -2.17 -3.50
CA THR A 327 -2.18 -3.61 -3.36
C THR A 327 -0.85 -4.34 -3.45
N ASP A 328 -0.80 -5.55 -2.93
CA ASP A 328 0.31 -6.50 -3.10
C ASP A 328 0.10 -7.46 -4.29
N LYS A 329 -0.89 -7.20 -5.14
CA LYS A 329 -1.24 -8.05 -6.30
C LYS A 329 -0.04 -8.43 -7.15
N SER A 330 0.87 -7.49 -7.42
CA SER A 330 2.06 -7.74 -8.23
C SER A 330 3.02 -8.78 -7.62
N ALA A 331 3.08 -8.88 -6.28
CA ALA A 331 3.81 -9.97 -5.63
C ALA A 331 3.12 -11.32 -5.88
N PHE A 332 1.79 -11.36 -5.76
CA PHE A 332 1.01 -12.57 -6.03
C PHE A 332 1.06 -12.99 -7.51
N GLU A 333 1.11 -12.04 -8.45
CA GLU A 333 1.31 -12.32 -9.88
C GLU A 333 2.65 -13.04 -10.11
N ARG A 334 3.73 -12.61 -9.45
CA ARG A 334 5.06 -13.22 -9.57
C ARG A 334 5.18 -14.59 -8.95
N LEU A 335 4.34 -14.89 -7.95
CA LEU A 335 4.30 -16.17 -7.25
C LEU A 335 3.25 -17.15 -7.82
N ASP A 336 2.53 -16.77 -8.87
CA ASP A 336 1.40 -17.52 -9.45
C ASP A 336 0.26 -17.80 -8.45
N LEU A 337 0.03 -16.87 -7.53
CA LEU A 337 -0.97 -16.98 -6.47
C LEU A 337 -2.26 -16.18 -6.73
N VAL A 338 -2.36 -15.52 -7.87
CA VAL A 338 -3.54 -14.68 -8.20
C VAL A 338 -4.76 -15.55 -8.44
N ARG A 339 -5.80 -15.31 -7.66
CA ARG A 339 -7.15 -15.86 -7.86
C ARG A 339 -8.16 -14.76 -7.58
N GLU A 340 -9.23 -14.71 -8.37
CA GLU A 340 -10.34 -13.78 -8.21
C GLU A 340 -11.68 -14.53 -8.35
N GLU A 341 -12.67 -14.11 -7.58
CA GLU A 341 -14.04 -14.56 -7.72
C GLU A 341 -15.00 -13.37 -7.66
N MET A 342 -16.10 -13.46 -8.39
CA MET A 342 -17.16 -12.46 -8.46
C MET A 342 -18.51 -13.17 -8.32
N GLU A 343 -19.43 -12.60 -7.51
CA GLU A 343 -20.81 -13.05 -7.38
C GLU A 343 -21.72 -12.51 -8.49
#